data_472493ffaa346839e7c0da7e2bbd15a6
#
_entry.id   472493ffaa346839e7c0da7e2bbd15a6
#
_cell.length_a   1.000
_cell.length_b   1.000
_cell.length_c   1.000
_cell.angle_alpha   90.00
_cell.angle_beta   90.00
_cell.angle_gamma   90.00
#
_symmetry.space_group_name_H-M   'P 1'
#
loop_
_entity.id
_entity.type
_entity.pdbx_description
1 polymer ?
#
loop_
_entity_poly.entity_id
_entity_poly.type
_entity_poly.pdbx_seq_one_letter_code
_entity_poly.pdbx_strand_id
1 'polypeptide(L)'
;MTLSDLITRVRSYTRDTTGTLFTASDVKDFINEAIDKLRQIKELENIKHLSNDSDVIVLLPSQYHYMTAVYSASRCFSQDEQHYQAQTYMDEFMGLFSLVELGIKEGTISIYDENGQIIRDTHEPDGVENVYFT
;
A
#
# COMPACT_ATOMS: atom_id res chain seq x y z
N MET A 1 9.56 -4.24 -2.04
CA MET A 1 10.03 -4.12 -0.64
C MET A 1 9.48 -5.29 0.17
N THR A 2 10.34 -5.90 0.97
CA THR A 2 9.91 -6.95 1.90
C THR A 2 9.24 -6.33 3.12
N LEU A 3 8.56 -7.17 3.92
CA LEU A 3 7.99 -6.72 5.19
C LEU A 3 9.08 -6.11 6.08
N SER A 4 10.26 -6.72 6.12
CA SER A 4 11.39 -6.20 6.89
C SER A 4 11.78 -4.79 6.42
N ASP A 5 11.82 -4.57 5.10
CA ASP A 5 12.11 -3.25 4.53
C ASP A 5 11.06 -2.23 4.93
N LEU A 6 9.78 -2.62 4.91
CA LEU A 6 8.68 -1.74 5.27
C LEU A 6 8.74 -1.37 6.76
N ILE A 7 9.03 -2.34 7.62
CA ILE A 7 9.19 -2.06 9.06
C ILE A 7 10.34 -1.08 9.29
N THR A 8 11.45 -1.28 8.60
CA THR A 8 12.60 -0.37 8.72
C THR A 8 12.20 1.04 8.29
N ARG A 9 11.41 1.15 7.23
CA ARG A 9 10.96 2.46 6.76
C ARG A 9 10.02 3.13 7.76
N VAL A 10 9.11 2.38 8.39
CA VAL A 10 8.24 2.92 9.45
C VAL A 10 9.08 3.46 10.60
N ARG A 11 10.10 2.70 11.02
CA ARG A 11 10.97 3.13 12.10
C ARG A 11 11.72 4.41 11.75
N SER A 12 12.11 4.56 10.49
CA SER A 12 12.72 5.79 10.01
C SER A 12 11.74 6.97 10.10
N TYR A 13 10.50 6.78 9.67
CA TYR A 13 9.48 7.84 9.73
C TYR A 13 9.15 8.24 11.16
N THR A 14 9.05 7.27 12.06
CA THR A 14 8.68 7.52 13.46
C THR A 14 9.89 7.82 14.34
N ARG A 15 11.10 7.66 13.80
CA ARG A 15 12.35 7.79 14.54
C ARG A 15 12.48 6.83 15.71
N ASP A 16 11.77 5.70 15.62
CA ASP A 16 11.83 4.63 16.61
C ASP A 16 12.78 3.53 16.12
N THR A 17 14.04 3.89 15.88
CA THR A 17 15.00 2.99 15.26
C THR A 17 15.33 1.78 16.12
N THR A 18 15.14 1.87 17.43
CA THR A 18 15.42 0.77 18.36
C THR A 18 14.19 -0.11 18.59
N GLY A 19 13.00 0.32 18.14
CA GLY A 19 11.78 -0.43 18.36
C GLY A 19 11.27 -0.40 19.79
N THR A 20 11.62 0.64 20.54
CA THR A 20 11.24 0.73 21.95
C THR A 20 9.81 1.21 22.15
N LEU A 21 9.26 1.98 21.20
CA LEU A 21 7.88 2.47 21.29
C LEU A 21 6.89 1.50 20.67
N PHE A 22 7.24 0.93 19.53
CA PHE A 22 6.36 0.01 18.80
C PHE A 22 7.12 -1.24 18.44
N THR A 23 6.52 -2.40 18.73
CA THR A 23 7.17 -3.68 18.40
C THR A 23 7.06 -3.94 16.90
N ALA A 24 7.90 -4.85 16.39
CA ALA A 24 7.78 -5.26 15.00
C ALA A 24 6.40 -5.85 14.70
N SER A 25 5.80 -6.53 15.69
CA SER A 25 4.45 -7.07 15.53
C SER A 25 3.41 -5.97 15.38
N ASP A 26 3.52 -4.90 16.18
CA ASP A 26 2.59 -3.75 16.07
C ASP A 26 2.70 -3.10 14.69
N VAL A 27 3.92 -2.87 14.23
CA VAL A 27 4.16 -2.24 12.93
C VAL A 27 3.62 -3.14 11.82
N LYS A 28 3.85 -4.44 11.91
CA LYS A 28 3.32 -5.41 10.93
C LYS A 28 1.80 -5.34 10.87
N ASP A 29 1.14 -5.25 12.01
CA ASP A 29 -0.32 -5.17 12.04
C ASP A 29 -0.81 -3.90 11.34
N PHE A 30 -0.13 -2.78 11.52
CA PHE A 30 -0.50 -1.54 10.84
C PHE A 30 -0.24 -1.62 9.33
N ILE A 31 0.84 -2.28 8.92
CA ILE A 31 1.11 -2.50 7.49
C ILE A 31 -0.01 -3.33 6.88
N ASN A 32 -0.46 -4.37 7.58
CA ASN A 32 -1.56 -5.21 7.11
C ASN A 32 -2.90 -4.47 7.12
N GLU A 33 -3.11 -3.51 8.02
CA GLU A 33 -4.26 -2.62 7.93
C GLU A 33 -4.24 -1.81 6.64
N ALA A 34 -3.07 -1.31 6.26
CA ALA A 34 -2.93 -0.59 5.00
C ALA A 34 -3.28 -1.49 3.81
N ILE A 35 -2.86 -2.74 3.86
CA ILE A 35 -3.21 -3.72 2.83
C ILE A 35 -4.73 -3.90 2.77
N ASP A 36 -5.40 -3.94 3.92
CA ASP A 36 -6.86 -4.02 3.94
C ASP A 36 -7.51 -2.81 3.27
N LYS A 37 -6.92 -1.62 3.44
CA LYS A 37 -7.40 -0.43 2.73
C LYS A 37 -7.21 -0.58 1.22
N LEU A 38 -6.06 -1.07 0.79
CA LEU A 38 -5.77 -1.28 -0.63
C LEU A 38 -6.73 -2.29 -1.26
N ARG A 39 -7.22 -3.26 -0.51
CA ARG A 39 -8.18 -4.24 -1.00
C ARG A 39 -9.50 -3.64 -1.43
N GLN A 40 -9.77 -2.39 -1.07
CA GLN A 40 -10.96 -1.68 -1.53
C GLN A 40 -10.86 -1.32 -3.02
N ILE A 41 -9.68 -1.33 -3.58
CA ILE A 41 -9.49 -1.19 -5.03
C ILE A 41 -9.68 -2.58 -5.62
N LYS A 42 -10.61 -2.71 -6.57
CA LYS A 42 -11.06 -4.00 -7.08
C LYS A 42 -9.90 -4.86 -7.57
N GLU A 43 -8.99 -4.28 -8.34
CA GLU A 43 -7.86 -5.01 -8.91
C GLU A 43 -6.87 -5.47 -7.86
N LEU A 44 -6.94 -4.90 -6.66
CA LEU A 44 -6.04 -5.23 -5.55
C LEU A 44 -6.74 -6.06 -4.46
N GLU A 45 -7.97 -6.51 -4.70
CA GLU A 45 -8.76 -7.19 -3.65
C GLU A 45 -8.11 -8.48 -3.15
N ASN A 46 -7.22 -9.07 -3.94
CA ASN A 46 -6.56 -10.33 -3.59
C ASN A 46 -5.16 -10.15 -3.03
N ILE A 47 -4.75 -8.93 -2.71
CA ILE A 47 -3.46 -8.71 -2.02
C ILE A 47 -3.49 -9.46 -0.69
N LYS A 48 -2.42 -10.22 -0.43
CA LYS A 48 -2.31 -11.00 0.79
C LYS A 48 -1.62 -10.19 1.89
N HIS A 49 -1.99 -10.47 3.13
CA HIS A 49 -1.27 -9.93 4.28
C HIS A 49 0.17 -10.45 4.29
N LEU A 50 1.05 -9.69 4.92
CA LEU A 50 2.44 -10.07 5.10
C LEU A 50 2.60 -10.70 6.48
N SER A 51 3.30 -11.83 6.56
CA SER A 51 3.51 -12.56 7.81
C SER A 51 4.98 -12.67 8.15
N ASN A 52 5.81 -13.01 7.16
CA ASN A 52 7.23 -13.25 7.35
C ASN A 52 8.05 -12.05 6.85
N ASP A 53 9.23 -11.88 7.42
CA ASP A 53 10.10 -10.74 7.09
C ASP A 53 10.45 -10.68 5.60
N SER A 54 10.48 -11.82 4.93
CA SER A 54 10.81 -11.89 3.51
C SER A 54 9.60 -11.74 2.60
N ASP A 55 8.38 -11.67 3.14
CA ASP A 55 7.18 -11.53 2.33
C ASP A 55 7.18 -10.17 1.60
N VAL A 56 6.70 -10.19 0.37
CA VAL A 56 6.62 -9.01 -0.49
C VAL A 56 5.17 -8.80 -0.90
N ILE A 57 4.75 -7.55 -0.98
CA ILE A 57 3.41 -7.23 -1.49
C ILE A 57 3.35 -7.65 -2.96
N VAL A 58 2.35 -8.46 -3.29
CA VAL A 58 2.09 -8.85 -4.68
C VAL A 58 1.01 -7.96 -5.25
N LEU A 59 0.87 -7.96 -6.57
CA LEU A 59 -0.10 -7.20 -7.36
C LEU A 59 0.25 -5.72 -7.49
N LEU A 60 0.52 -5.04 -6.38
CA LEU A 60 0.86 -3.61 -6.41
C LEU A 60 2.31 -3.44 -6.89
N PRO A 61 2.58 -2.55 -7.87
CA PRO A 61 3.96 -2.29 -8.30
C PRO A 61 4.85 -1.87 -7.13
N SER A 62 6.11 -2.32 -7.16
CA SER A 62 7.02 -2.17 -6.03
C SER A 62 7.26 -0.71 -5.65
N GLN A 63 7.18 0.20 -6.61
CA GLN A 63 7.38 1.63 -6.35
C GLN A 63 6.33 2.24 -5.44
N TYR A 64 5.20 1.55 -5.24
CA TYR A 64 4.11 2.01 -4.38
C TYR A 64 4.04 1.26 -3.06
N HIS A 65 4.90 0.25 -2.83
CA HIS A 65 4.82 -0.54 -1.61
C HIS A 65 5.00 0.32 -0.35
N TYR A 66 5.81 1.38 -0.43
CA TYR A 66 6.10 2.22 0.72
C TYR A 66 4.86 2.92 1.28
N MET A 67 3.77 3.02 0.52
CA MET A 67 2.56 3.66 1.02
C MET A 67 1.98 2.93 2.23
N THR A 68 2.23 1.62 2.35
CA THR A 68 1.82 0.87 3.54
C THR A 68 2.61 1.30 4.76
N ALA A 69 3.89 1.66 4.57
CA ALA A 69 4.71 2.20 5.66
C ALA A 69 4.25 3.61 6.05
N VAL A 70 3.82 4.41 5.09
CA VAL A 70 3.26 5.75 5.36
C VAL A 70 2.01 5.63 6.24
N TYR A 71 1.09 4.73 5.87
CA TYR A 71 -0.10 4.47 6.68
C TYR A 71 0.28 4.01 8.09
N SER A 72 1.21 3.06 8.16
CA SER A 72 1.66 2.51 9.44
C SER A 72 2.25 3.60 10.34
N ALA A 73 3.06 4.51 9.77
CA ALA A 73 3.61 5.63 10.52
C ALA A 73 2.50 6.52 11.07
N SER A 74 1.46 6.79 10.28
CA SER A 74 0.30 7.55 10.75
C SER A 74 -0.33 6.88 11.97
N ARG A 75 -0.51 5.56 11.90
CA ARG A 75 -1.09 4.82 13.03
C ARG A 75 -0.21 4.87 14.27
N CYS A 76 1.11 4.74 14.08
CA CYS A 76 2.04 4.85 15.20
C CYS A 76 1.96 6.22 15.87
N PHE A 77 1.98 7.29 15.08
CA PHE A 77 1.85 8.64 15.62
C PHE A 77 0.52 8.86 16.32
N SER A 78 -0.56 8.31 15.78
CA SER A 78 -1.88 8.42 16.39
C SER A 78 -1.90 7.75 17.77
N GLN A 79 -1.28 6.60 17.91
CA GLN A 79 -1.22 5.91 19.20
C GLN A 79 -0.33 6.63 20.22
N ASP A 80 0.68 7.34 19.74
CA ASP A 80 1.56 8.14 20.58
C ASP A 80 1.00 9.56 20.81
N GLU A 81 -0.26 9.78 20.43
CA GLU A 81 -0.99 11.04 20.62
C GLU A 81 -0.33 12.24 19.92
N GLN A 82 0.43 11.97 18.87
CA GLN A 82 1.02 13.01 18.03
C GLN A 82 0.13 13.24 16.82
N HIS A 83 -0.99 13.92 17.06
CA HIS A 83 -2.07 14.01 16.08
C HIS A 83 -1.70 14.78 14.82
N TYR A 84 -0.84 15.78 14.93
CA TYR A 84 -0.41 16.55 13.76
C TYR A 84 0.37 15.66 12.78
N GLN A 85 1.36 14.92 13.30
CA GLN A 85 2.15 14.02 12.48
C GLN A 85 1.28 12.90 11.93
N ALA A 86 0.39 12.36 12.76
CA ALA A 86 -0.53 11.30 12.32
C ALA A 86 -1.35 11.77 11.12
N GLN A 87 -1.89 12.98 11.19
CA GLN A 87 -2.72 13.52 10.11
C GLN A 87 -1.88 13.76 8.85
N THR A 88 -0.66 14.26 9.01
CA THR A 88 0.23 14.53 7.88
C THR A 88 0.50 13.24 7.09
N TYR A 89 0.84 12.15 7.80
CA TYR A 89 1.09 10.87 7.13
C TYR A 89 -0.18 10.26 6.57
N MET A 90 -1.31 10.43 7.26
CA MET A 90 -2.59 9.94 6.72
C MET A 90 -2.97 10.66 5.43
N ASP A 91 -2.76 11.98 5.38
CA ASP A 91 -3.04 12.76 4.18
C ASP A 91 -2.15 12.30 3.01
N GLU A 92 -0.89 11.99 3.30
CA GLU A 92 0.02 11.46 2.30
C GLU A 92 -0.46 10.10 1.80
N PHE A 93 -0.87 9.21 2.71
CA PHE A 93 -1.40 7.90 2.32
C PHE A 93 -2.64 8.04 1.44
N MET A 94 -3.57 8.90 1.83
CA MET A 94 -4.81 9.07 1.06
C MET A 94 -4.53 9.64 -0.33
N GLY A 95 -3.56 10.54 -0.44
CA GLY A 95 -3.13 11.05 -1.74
C GLY A 95 -2.55 9.96 -2.61
N LEU A 96 -1.69 9.11 -2.05
CA LEU A 96 -1.13 7.97 -2.76
C LEU A 96 -2.22 6.95 -3.13
N PHE A 97 -3.15 6.69 -2.23
CA PHE A 97 -4.27 5.78 -2.48
C PHE A 97 -5.08 6.25 -3.69
N SER A 98 -5.43 7.54 -3.73
CA SER A 98 -6.19 8.10 -4.84
C SER A 98 -5.40 8.03 -6.14
N LEU A 99 -4.11 8.30 -6.09
CA LEU A 99 -3.25 8.23 -7.26
C LEU A 99 -3.17 6.80 -7.82
N VAL A 100 -3.02 5.81 -6.92
CA VAL A 100 -2.97 4.40 -7.34
C VAL A 100 -4.31 3.97 -7.92
N GLU A 101 -5.41 4.29 -7.23
CA GLU A 101 -6.75 3.92 -7.69
C GLU A 101 -7.03 4.49 -9.08
N LEU A 102 -6.74 5.77 -9.25
CA LEU A 102 -6.98 6.43 -10.53
C LEU A 102 -6.05 5.90 -11.62
N GLY A 103 -4.77 5.67 -11.27
CA GLY A 103 -3.80 5.14 -12.22
C GLY A 103 -4.16 3.75 -12.72
N ILE A 104 -4.67 2.89 -11.85
CA ILE A 104 -5.13 1.56 -12.24
C ILE A 104 -6.34 1.70 -13.17
N LYS A 105 -7.30 2.54 -12.80
CA LYS A 105 -8.51 2.74 -13.58
C LYS A 105 -8.21 3.29 -14.96
N GLU A 106 -7.25 4.21 -15.07
CA GLU A 106 -6.87 4.83 -16.34
C GLU A 106 -5.85 4.03 -17.14
N GLY A 107 -5.33 2.94 -16.56
CA GLY A 107 -4.35 2.11 -17.24
C GLY A 107 -2.92 2.62 -17.20
N THR A 108 -2.63 3.68 -16.43
CA THR A 108 -1.27 4.20 -16.28
C THR A 108 -0.46 3.40 -15.26
N ILE A 109 -1.13 2.66 -14.40
CA ILE A 109 -0.49 1.73 -13.45
C ILE A 109 -0.95 0.33 -13.83
N SER A 110 0.01 -0.54 -14.15
CA SER A 110 -0.28 -1.93 -14.51
C SER A 110 -0.16 -2.81 -13.29
N ILE A 111 -1.16 -3.68 -13.11
CA ILE A 111 -1.19 -4.65 -12.03
C ILE A 111 -0.91 -6.02 -12.64
N TYR A 112 -0.02 -6.79 -12.02
CA TYR A 112 0.36 -8.12 -12.50
C TYR A 112 -0.01 -9.16 -11.47
N ASP A 113 -0.54 -10.30 -11.94
CA ASP A 113 -0.84 -11.42 -11.07
C ASP A 113 0.44 -12.19 -10.72
N GLU A 114 0.30 -13.27 -9.96
CA GLU A 114 1.44 -14.10 -9.51
C GLU A 114 2.20 -14.72 -10.67
N ASN A 115 1.55 -14.85 -11.83
CA ASN A 115 2.16 -15.43 -13.03
C ASN A 115 2.75 -14.35 -13.96
N GLY A 116 2.73 -13.09 -13.53
CA GLY A 116 3.28 -12.00 -14.31
C GLY A 116 2.36 -11.49 -15.40
N GLN A 117 1.08 -11.86 -15.37
CA GLN A 117 0.11 -11.40 -16.36
C GLN A 117 -0.64 -10.17 -15.86
N ILE A 118 -0.91 -9.26 -16.79
CA ILE A 118 -1.59 -8.01 -16.43
C ILE A 118 -3.04 -8.29 -16.06
N ILE A 119 -3.45 -7.77 -14.91
CA ILE A 119 -4.84 -7.78 -14.48
C ILE A 119 -5.48 -6.49 -15.00
N ARG A 120 -6.59 -6.61 -15.71
CA ARG A 120 -7.26 -5.46 -16.29
C ARG A 120 -8.49 -5.11 -15.51
N ASP A 121 -8.80 -3.80 -15.50
CA ASP A 121 -10.03 -3.31 -14.93
C ASP A 121 -11.19 -3.79 -15.81
N THR A 122 -12.21 -4.33 -15.17
CA THR A 122 -13.43 -4.77 -15.87
C THR A 122 -14.23 -3.61 -16.44
N HIS A 123 -13.93 -2.38 -16.06
CA HIS A 123 -14.57 -1.19 -16.59
C HIS A 123 -13.92 -0.69 -17.85
N GLU A 124 -12.82 -1.28 -18.28
CA GLU A 124 -12.18 -0.88 -19.49
C GLU A 124 -13.15 -1.05 -20.64
N PRO A 125 -13.31 0.01 -21.48
CA PRO A 125 -14.03 -0.19 -22.73
C PRO A 125 -13.16 -1.11 -23.56
N ASP A 126 -13.61 -2.09 -23.93
CA ASP A 126 -12.78 -3.07 -24.58
C ASP A 126 -12.42 -2.72 -26.01
N GLY A 127 -12.04 -2.01 -25.02
CA GLY A 127 -11.86 -1.54 -25.34
C GLY A 127 -11.68 -1.09 -25.90
N VAL A 128 -11.70 -1.16 -25.86
CA VAL A 128 -11.71 -0.55 -25.96
C VAL A 128 -11.69 -0.65 -26.40
N GLU A 129 -11.57 -0.87 -26.45
CA GLU A 129 -11.60 -0.74 -26.47
C GLU A 129 -11.87 -0.51 -26.96
N ASN A 130 -11.73 -0.63 -27.47
CA ASN A 130 -11.96 -0.14 -27.65
C ASN A 130 -12.20 0.38 -28.20
N VAL A 131 -12.08 0.38 -28.67
CA VAL A 131 -12.29 1.11 -28.79
C VAL A 131 -12.46 1.41 -29.32
N TYR A 132 -12.35 1.28 -29.72
CA TYR A 132 -12.51 1.71 -29.75
C TYR A 132 -12.81 1.71 -30.38
N PHE A 133 -12.74 1.37 -30.78
CA PHE A 133 -12.99 1.49 -30.83
C PHE A 133 -13.39 1.59 -31.24
N THR A 134 -13.27 1.36 -31.84
CA THR A 134 -13.57 1.64 -31.77
C THR A 134 -13.50 1.75 -31.73
#